data_7f35d7fbc25886fbc5ffed7a60e140f9
#
_entry.id   7f35d7fbc25886fbc5ffed7a60e140f9
#
_cell.length_a   1.000
_cell.length_b   1.000
_cell.length_c   1.000
_cell.angle_alpha   90.00
_cell.angle_beta   90.00
_cell.angle_gamma   90.00
#
_symmetry.space_group_name_H-M   'P 1'
#
loop_
_entity.id
_entity.type
_entity.pdbx_description
1 polymer ?
#
loop_
_entity_poly.entity_id
_entity_poly.type
_entity_poly.pdbx_seq_one_letter_code
_entity_poly.pdbx_strand_id
1 'polypeptide(L)' 'SKTLHDRVVNINTMEEEADQLYISSMHTLHTTCTDPIEIISWREIYMYLEKCADACEHVADVVESVVMKNS' A
#
# COMPACT_ATOMS: atom_id res chain seq x y z
N SER A 1 5.67 3.97 -22.34
CA SER A 1 6.19 2.77 -22.98
C SER A 1 5.61 1.51 -22.36
N LYS A 2 5.75 0.39 -23.05
CA LYS A 2 5.27 -0.90 -22.55
C LYS A 2 5.97 -1.29 -21.23
N THR A 3 7.27 -1.05 -21.14
CA THR A 3 8.05 -1.35 -19.94
C THR A 3 7.59 -0.51 -18.75
N LEU A 4 7.31 0.78 -18.96
CA LEU A 4 6.79 1.64 -17.89
C LEU A 4 5.41 1.14 -17.43
N HIS A 5 4.54 0.83 -18.38
CA HIS A 5 3.20 0.31 -18.06
C HIS A 5 3.30 -0.98 -17.23
N ASP A 6 4.16 -1.92 -17.63
CA ASP A 6 4.36 -3.17 -16.91
C ASP A 6 4.83 -2.93 -15.46
N ARG A 7 5.70 -1.95 -15.26
CA ARG A 7 6.18 -1.58 -13.91
C ARG A 7 5.08 -0.95 -13.07
N VAL A 8 4.24 -0.12 -13.67
CA VAL A 8 3.10 0.47 -12.98
C VAL A 8 2.09 -0.61 -12.57
N VAL A 9 1.82 -1.56 -13.45
CA VAL A 9 0.95 -2.72 -13.12
C VAL A 9 1.53 -3.51 -11.95
N ASN A 10 2.84 -3.72 -11.92
CA ASN A 10 3.50 -4.42 -10.81
C ASN A 10 3.36 -3.65 -9.49
N ILE A 11 3.50 -2.33 -9.52
CA ILE A 11 3.33 -1.48 -8.33
C ILE A 11 1.89 -1.56 -7.83
N ASN A 12 0.91 -1.51 -8.73
CA ASN A 12 -0.50 -1.63 -8.36
C ASN A 12 -0.80 -3.00 -7.74
N THR A 13 -0.21 -4.07 -8.29
CA THR A 13 -0.34 -5.42 -7.72
C THR A 13 0.26 -5.49 -6.33
N MET A 14 1.44 -4.92 -6.13
CA MET A 14 2.09 -4.87 -4.82
C MET A 14 1.26 -4.08 -3.81
N GLU A 15 0.63 -2.97 -4.24
CA GLU A 15 -0.26 -2.19 -3.37
C GLU A 15 -1.49 -3.00 -2.96
N GLU A 16 -2.10 -3.75 -3.87
CA GLU A 16 -3.22 -4.64 -3.55
C GLU A 16 -2.82 -5.72 -2.56
N GLU A 17 -1.63 -6.32 -2.72
CA GLU A 17 -1.09 -7.29 -1.77
C GLU A 17 -0.83 -6.65 -0.41
N ALA A 18 -0.29 -5.44 -0.38
CA ALA A 18 -0.05 -4.69 0.85
C ALA A 18 -1.36 -4.38 1.57
N ASP A 19 -2.41 -4.02 0.84
CA ASP A 19 -3.74 -3.77 1.40
C ASP A 19 -4.32 -5.03 2.04
N GLN A 20 -4.21 -6.18 1.37
CA GLN A 20 -4.65 -7.46 1.94
C GLN A 20 -3.87 -7.82 3.20
N LEU A 21 -2.57 -7.59 3.18
CA LEU A 21 -1.72 -7.81 4.34
C LEU A 21 -2.08 -6.89 5.50
N TYR A 22 -2.40 -5.63 5.21
CA TYR A 22 -2.88 -4.66 6.19
C TYR A 22 -4.15 -5.17 6.87
N ILE A 23 -5.14 -5.58 6.09
CA ILE A 23 -6.42 -6.09 6.61
C ILE A 23 -6.20 -7.32 7.49
N SER A 24 -5.42 -8.29 7.03
CA SER A 24 -5.15 -9.51 7.79
C SER A 24 -4.34 -9.23 9.06
N SER A 25 -3.37 -8.32 8.99
CA SER A 25 -2.56 -7.94 10.15
C SER A 25 -3.39 -7.22 11.21
N MET A 26 -4.30 -6.34 10.80
CA MET A 26 -5.24 -5.68 11.71
C MET A 26 -6.16 -6.69 12.39
N HIS A 27 -6.66 -7.65 11.63
CA HIS A 27 -7.51 -8.72 12.20
C HIS A 27 -6.73 -9.52 13.23
N THR A 28 -5.52 -9.95 12.90
CA THR A 28 -4.66 -10.71 13.83
C THR A 28 -4.36 -9.90 15.08
N LEU A 29 -4.02 -8.63 14.93
CA LEU A 29 -3.74 -7.74 16.05
C LEU A 29 -4.93 -7.67 17.02
N HIS A 30 -6.13 -7.43 16.50
CA HIS A 30 -7.32 -7.26 17.32
C HIS A 30 -7.82 -8.56 17.95
N THR A 31 -7.48 -9.71 17.38
CA THR A 31 -7.93 -11.01 17.89
C THR A 31 -6.92 -11.68 18.81
N THR A 32 -5.65 -11.31 18.77
CA THR A 32 -4.59 -11.98 19.55
C THR A 32 -3.93 -11.09 20.58
N CYS A 33 -3.92 -9.78 20.40
CA CYS A 33 -3.29 -8.85 21.32
C CYS A 33 -4.32 -8.35 22.35
N THR A 34 -3.94 -8.36 23.63
CA THR A 34 -4.83 -7.95 24.73
C THR A 34 -4.40 -6.62 25.35
N ASP A 35 -3.19 -6.15 25.10
CA ASP A 35 -2.71 -4.89 25.65
C ASP A 35 -3.19 -3.70 24.78
N PRO A 36 -4.04 -2.81 25.34
CA PRO A 36 -4.58 -1.68 24.57
C PRO A 36 -3.50 -0.75 24.00
N ILE A 37 -2.40 -0.57 24.72
CA ILE A 37 -1.31 0.32 24.26
C ILE A 37 -0.59 -0.30 23.06
N GLU A 38 -0.32 -1.60 23.10
CA GLU A 38 0.25 -2.31 21.95
C GLU A 38 -0.68 -2.30 20.75
N ILE A 39 -1.98 -2.49 20.97
CA ILE A 39 -2.96 -2.44 19.89
C ILE A 39 -2.91 -1.08 19.19
N ILE A 40 -2.95 0.01 19.95
CA ILE A 40 -2.91 1.37 19.41
C ILE A 40 -1.61 1.60 18.63
N SER A 41 -0.47 1.22 19.22
CA SER A 41 0.84 1.43 18.61
C SER A 41 0.99 0.67 17.29
N TRP A 42 0.61 -0.58 17.25
CA TRP A 42 0.69 -1.39 16.03
C TRP A 42 -0.31 -0.94 14.97
N ARG A 43 -1.50 -0.51 15.36
CA ARG A 43 -2.46 0.08 14.43
C ARG A 43 -1.88 1.30 13.74
N GLU A 44 -1.22 2.19 14.49
CA GLU A 44 -0.58 3.38 13.90
C GLU A 44 0.51 3.00 12.92
N ILE A 45 1.36 2.03 13.27
CA ILE A 45 2.42 1.53 12.38
C ILE A 45 1.81 0.99 11.09
N TYR A 46 0.81 0.12 11.18
CA TYR A 46 0.17 -0.45 10.00
C TYR A 46 -0.48 0.63 9.13
N MET A 47 -1.13 1.61 9.74
CA MET A 47 -1.76 2.71 9.01
C MET A 47 -0.73 3.56 8.25
N TYR A 48 0.44 3.81 8.84
CA TYR A 48 1.51 4.54 8.16
C TYR A 48 2.09 3.74 6.99
N LEU A 49 2.28 2.44 7.16
CA LEU A 49 2.75 1.57 6.09
C LEU A 49 1.74 1.55 4.92
N GLU A 50 0.45 1.48 5.22
CA GLU A 50 -0.60 1.54 4.20
C GLU A 50 -0.57 2.86 3.45
N LYS A 51 -0.40 3.98 4.15
CA LYS A 51 -0.27 5.30 3.51
C LYS A 51 0.95 5.37 2.60
N CYS A 52 2.06 4.75 2.99
CA CYS A 52 3.25 4.69 2.15
C CYS A 52 3.00 3.90 0.87
N ALA A 53 2.32 2.76 0.96
CA ALA A 53 1.96 1.94 -0.20
C ALA A 53 1.03 2.72 -1.16
N ASP A 54 0.02 3.38 -0.62
CA ASP A 54 -0.91 4.22 -1.39
C ASP A 54 -0.17 5.37 -2.08
N ALA A 55 0.76 6.01 -1.39
CA ALA A 55 1.55 7.09 -1.97
C ALA A 55 2.43 6.61 -3.13
N CYS A 56 3.04 5.44 -2.99
CA CYS A 56 3.83 4.83 -4.07
C CYS A 56 2.97 4.55 -5.30
N GLU A 57 1.78 4.00 -5.12
CA GLU A 57 0.84 3.76 -6.21
C GLU A 57 0.44 5.08 -6.88
N HIS A 58 0.12 6.08 -6.09
CA HIS A 58 -0.25 7.40 -6.62
C HIS A 58 0.86 8.00 -7.48
N VAL A 59 2.11 7.96 -7.02
CA VAL A 59 3.26 8.45 -7.79
C VAL A 59 3.39 7.68 -9.10
N ALA A 60 3.27 6.36 -9.07
CA ALA A 60 3.35 5.53 -10.26
C ALA A 60 2.28 5.89 -11.28
N ASP A 61 1.05 6.10 -10.83
CA ASP A 61 -0.07 6.47 -11.69
C ASP A 61 0.13 7.87 -12.30
N VAL A 62 0.64 8.82 -11.53
CA VAL A 62 0.96 10.16 -12.02
C VAL A 62 2.06 10.12 -13.08
N VAL A 63 3.13 9.37 -12.84
CA VAL A 63 4.24 9.22 -13.79
C VAL A 63 3.72 8.61 -15.09
N GLU A 64 2.93 7.55 -15.03
CA GLU A 64 2.35 6.93 -16.22
C GLU A 64 1.48 7.94 -16.98
N SER A 65 0.65 8.68 -16.28
CA SER A 65 -0.22 9.69 -16.88
C SER A 65 0.57 10.77 -17.61
N VAL A 66 1.65 11.26 -17.01
CA VAL A 66 2.53 12.28 -17.63
C VAL A 66 3.19 11.74 -18.88
N VAL A 67 3.73 10.52 -18.82
CA VAL A 67 4.41 9.90 -19.97
C VAL A 67 3.41 9.64 -21.10
N MET A 68 2.21 9.18 -20.81
CA MET A 68 1.18 8.95 -21.82
C MET A 68 0.74 10.24 -22.51
N LYS A 69 0.66 11.36 -21.77
CA LYS A 69 0.32 12.65 -22.36
C LYS A 69 1.37 13.17 -23.33
N ASN A 70 2.60 12.78 -23.15
CA ASN A 70 3.75 13.28 -23.92
C ASN A 70 4.25 12.27 -24.96
N SER A 71 3.51 11.22 -25.23
CA SER A 71 3.89 10.20 -26.21
C SER A 71 3.02 10.17 -27.48
#